data_181a4867f722a8edb001f97d8c18b681
#
_entry.id   181a4867f722a8edb001f97d8c18b681
#
_cell.length_a   1.000
_cell.length_b   1.000
_cell.length_c   1.000
_cell.angle_alpha   90.00
_cell.angle_beta   90.00
_cell.angle_gamma   90.00
#
_symmetry.space_group_name_H-M   'P 1'
#
loop_
_entity.id
_entity.type
_entity.pdbx_description
1 polymer ?
#
loop_
_entity_poly.entity_id
_entity_poly.type
_entity_poly.pdbx_seq_one_letter_code
_entity_poly.pdbx_strand_id
1 'polypeptide(L)'
;MGKRIVQILGNGDSCHFYKAAPRPGLKLTCNLPPFAMEDPVYATTIVDFKMMNAIAKQEIVVPGQWVLGMRPKVFMDKSPAIHIRHAHQIKQFYTTLPKYCPNYTDLSCGHFAAHYAASTFKPDEIHLYGFDSIFDFNLRSSSDFFMHSDRENMNNYRLSNNWRPLWTGIWNEFKNTKFVLHYFHKDVAPKHGDNVEVVVYKKEMMKKLSSDGE
;
A
#
# COMPACT_ATOMS: atom_id res chain seq x y z
N MET A 1 -10.23 -23.82 12.12
CA MET A 1 -10.42 -22.39 11.77
C MET A 1 -9.72 -22.12 10.44
N GLY A 2 -10.34 -21.39 9.51
CA GLY A 2 -9.70 -21.00 8.25
C GLY A 2 -8.57 -19.97 8.50
N LYS A 3 -7.59 -19.90 7.58
CA LYS A 3 -6.52 -18.90 7.63
C LYS A 3 -7.10 -17.48 7.59
N ARG A 4 -6.57 -16.60 8.42
CA ARG A 4 -6.85 -15.15 8.37
C ARG A 4 -5.93 -14.52 7.34
N ILE A 5 -6.50 -14.02 6.26
CA ILE A 5 -5.77 -13.48 5.11
C ILE A 5 -6.12 -12.01 4.92
N VAL A 6 -5.10 -11.19 4.67
CA VAL A 6 -5.25 -9.80 4.25
C VAL A 6 -4.62 -9.63 2.87
N GLN A 7 -5.36 -9.00 1.96
CA GLN A 7 -4.91 -8.62 0.63
C GLN A 7 -4.62 -7.11 0.64
N ILE A 8 -3.43 -6.68 0.24
CA ILE A 8 -3.06 -5.27 0.16
C ILE A 8 -2.71 -4.92 -1.28
N LEU A 9 -3.44 -3.95 -1.83
CA LEU A 9 -3.26 -3.45 -3.18
C LEU A 9 -2.51 -2.11 -3.14
N GLY A 10 -1.28 -2.14 -3.61
CA GLY A 10 -0.45 -0.95 -3.85
C GLY A 10 -0.74 -0.32 -5.20
N ASN A 11 0.10 0.62 -5.61
CA ASN A 11 -0.10 1.44 -6.80
C ASN A 11 0.87 1.13 -7.95
N GLY A 12 1.71 0.10 -7.82
CA GLY A 12 2.59 -0.36 -8.90
C GLY A 12 1.85 -1.20 -9.93
N ASP A 13 2.47 -1.35 -11.11
CA ASP A 13 1.87 -2.07 -12.26
C ASP A 13 1.54 -3.53 -11.93
N SER A 14 2.34 -4.19 -11.09
CA SER A 14 2.10 -5.58 -10.68
C SER A 14 0.81 -5.77 -9.85
N CYS A 15 0.12 -4.68 -9.47
CA CYS A 15 -1.19 -4.75 -8.82
C CYS A 15 -2.21 -5.52 -9.66
N HIS A 16 -2.09 -5.50 -10.99
CA HIS A 16 -2.99 -6.24 -11.88
C HIS A 16 -2.98 -7.75 -11.67
N PHE A 17 -1.92 -8.34 -11.09
CA PHE A 17 -1.91 -9.75 -10.70
C PHE A 17 -3.00 -10.12 -9.68
N TYR A 18 -3.57 -9.14 -8.99
CA TYR A 18 -4.72 -9.37 -8.13
C TYR A 18 -5.91 -9.96 -8.88
N LYS A 19 -6.10 -9.56 -10.15
CA LYS A 19 -7.20 -10.05 -11.01
C LYS A 19 -7.02 -11.49 -11.50
N ALA A 20 -5.85 -12.10 -11.29
CA ALA A 20 -5.54 -13.43 -11.83
C ALA A 20 -6.37 -14.58 -11.26
N ALA A 21 -6.93 -14.41 -10.05
CA ALA A 21 -7.76 -15.43 -9.38
C ALA A 21 -8.59 -14.79 -8.25
N PRO A 22 -9.63 -15.46 -7.75
CA PRO A 22 -10.34 -15.03 -6.55
C PRO A 22 -9.40 -14.85 -5.36
N ARG A 23 -9.60 -13.78 -4.60
CA ARG A 23 -8.74 -13.42 -3.46
C ARG A 23 -9.56 -13.39 -2.16
N PRO A 24 -9.54 -14.46 -1.37
CA PRO A 24 -10.25 -14.50 -0.09
C PRO A 24 -9.62 -13.55 0.93
N GLY A 25 -10.36 -13.20 1.95
CA GLY A 25 -9.89 -12.40 3.07
C GLY A 25 -10.23 -10.92 2.98
N LEU A 26 -9.68 -10.16 3.92
CA LEU A 26 -9.90 -8.72 4.04
C LEU A 26 -9.05 -7.97 3.02
N LYS A 27 -9.60 -6.92 2.39
CA LYS A 27 -8.90 -6.11 1.39
C LYS A 27 -8.61 -4.72 1.90
N LEU A 28 -7.35 -4.29 1.73
CA LEU A 28 -6.89 -2.91 1.92
C LEU A 28 -6.35 -2.38 0.60
N THR A 29 -6.58 -1.11 0.33
CA THR A 29 -5.98 -0.40 -0.80
C THR A 29 -5.07 0.72 -0.33
N CYS A 30 -4.05 1.04 -1.10
CA CYS A 30 -3.16 2.18 -0.86
C CYS A 30 -3.56 3.32 -1.80
N ASN A 31 -3.96 4.46 -1.26
CA ASN A 31 -4.40 5.62 -2.06
C ASN A 31 -5.52 5.25 -3.04
N LEU A 32 -5.23 5.24 -4.34
CA LEU A 32 -6.13 4.79 -5.39
C LEU A 32 -5.50 3.58 -6.10
N PRO A 33 -6.14 2.41 -6.11
CA PRO A 33 -5.66 1.28 -6.90
C PRO A 33 -5.75 1.61 -8.40
N PRO A 34 -4.97 0.92 -9.26
CA PRO A 34 -4.94 1.19 -10.71
C PRO A 34 -6.22 0.75 -11.45
N PHE A 35 -7.17 0.14 -10.77
CA PHE A 35 -8.46 -0.30 -11.31
C PHE A 35 -9.56 -0.24 -10.24
N ALA A 36 -10.82 -0.22 -10.67
CA ALA A 36 -11.96 -0.30 -9.77
C ALA A 36 -12.00 -1.68 -9.08
N MET A 37 -12.22 -1.67 -7.77
CA MET A 37 -12.36 -2.91 -7.01
C MET A 37 -13.79 -3.44 -7.11
N GLU A 38 -13.94 -4.68 -7.56
CA GLU A 38 -15.21 -5.40 -7.56
C GLU A 38 -15.53 -5.96 -6.17
N ASP A 39 -14.50 -6.39 -5.45
CA ASP A 39 -14.62 -6.89 -4.10
C ASP A 39 -14.81 -5.77 -3.08
N PRO A 40 -15.54 -6.01 -1.98
CA PRO A 40 -15.64 -5.07 -0.88
C PRO A 40 -14.27 -4.75 -0.27
N VAL A 41 -13.90 -3.47 -0.26
CA VAL A 41 -12.68 -2.98 0.37
C VAL A 41 -12.96 -2.61 1.83
N TYR A 42 -12.20 -3.17 2.76
CA TYR A 42 -12.32 -2.86 4.18
C TYR A 42 -11.98 -1.40 4.48
N ALA A 43 -10.88 -0.94 3.92
CA ALA A 43 -10.48 0.46 3.99
C ALA A 43 -9.38 0.79 2.97
N THR A 44 -9.33 2.06 2.59
CA THR A 44 -8.19 2.66 1.88
C THR A 44 -7.24 3.30 2.88
N THR A 45 -5.97 3.03 2.75
CA THR A 45 -4.92 3.63 3.57
C THR A 45 -4.36 4.88 2.89
N ILE A 46 -4.20 5.98 3.64
CA ILE A 46 -3.69 7.26 3.14
C ILE A 46 -2.66 7.82 4.13
N VAL A 47 -1.48 8.20 3.63
CA VAL A 47 -0.39 8.75 4.45
C VAL A 47 0.13 10.10 3.98
N ASP A 48 -0.25 10.56 2.79
CA ASP A 48 0.36 11.72 2.15
C ASP A 48 -0.52 12.99 2.21
N PHE A 49 0.11 14.14 2.47
CA PHE A 49 -0.55 15.45 2.35
C PHE A 49 -1.05 15.74 0.94
N LYS A 50 -0.31 15.30 -0.10
CA LYS A 50 -0.72 15.51 -1.50
C LYS A 50 -2.08 14.86 -1.77
N MET A 51 -2.27 13.65 -1.26
CA MET A 51 -3.54 12.92 -1.37
C MET A 51 -4.66 13.68 -0.67
N MET A 52 -4.42 14.16 0.56
CA MET A 52 -5.39 14.95 1.31
C MET A 52 -5.75 16.27 0.63
N ASN A 53 -4.76 16.94 0.04
CA ASN A 53 -4.99 18.18 -0.74
C ASN A 53 -5.86 17.92 -1.97
N ALA A 54 -5.59 16.85 -2.72
CA ALA A 54 -6.38 16.48 -3.90
C ALA A 54 -7.83 16.15 -3.53
N ILE A 55 -8.05 15.43 -2.42
CA ILE A 55 -9.39 15.16 -1.87
C ILE A 55 -10.08 16.46 -1.46
N ALA A 56 -9.39 17.34 -0.74
CA ALA A 56 -9.95 18.61 -0.25
C ALA A 56 -10.39 19.53 -1.40
N LYS A 57 -9.60 19.57 -2.48
CA LYS A 57 -9.91 20.32 -3.72
C LYS A 57 -10.91 19.63 -4.62
N GLN A 58 -11.35 18.42 -4.28
CA GLN A 58 -12.25 17.60 -5.10
C GLN A 58 -11.66 17.23 -6.48
N GLU A 59 -10.34 17.19 -6.58
CA GLU A 59 -9.63 16.74 -7.78
C GLU A 59 -9.73 15.22 -7.94
N ILE A 60 -9.90 14.50 -6.84
CA ILE A 60 -10.09 13.05 -6.78
C ILE A 60 -11.18 12.67 -5.79
N VAL A 61 -11.80 11.53 -6.03
CA VAL A 61 -12.71 10.86 -5.09
C VAL A 61 -12.09 9.54 -4.66
N VAL A 62 -11.92 9.38 -3.35
CA VAL A 62 -11.50 8.11 -2.75
C VAL A 62 -12.72 7.48 -2.08
N PRO A 63 -13.29 6.43 -2.65
CA PRO A 63 -14.51 5.83 -2.13
C PRO A 63 -14.24 5.02 -0.86
N GLY A 64 -15.32 4.72 -0.13
CA GLY A 64 -15.32 3.81 1.02
C GLY A 64 -14.73 4.40 2.29
N GLN A 65 -14.26 3.52 3.17
CA GLN A 65 -13.70 3.85 4.47
C GLN A 65 -12.19 4.10 4.39
N TRP A 66 -11.67 5.00 5.24
CA TRP A 66 -10.26 5.37 5.25
C TRP A 66 -9.58 5.04 6.57
N VAL A 67 -8.36 4.55 6.48
CA VAL A 67 -7.41 4.50 7.59
C VAL A 67 -6.32 5.53 7.29
N LEU A 68 -6.25 6.55 8.13
CA LEU A 68 -5.43 7.73 7.93
C LEU A 68 -4.19 7.71 8.82
N GLY A 69 -3.02 7.98 8.23
CA GLY A 69 -1.77 8.11 8.98
C GLY A 69 -1.63 9.48 9.67
N MET A 70 -0.45 9.71 10.29
CA MET A 70 -0.19 10.92 11.07
C MET A 70 -0.33 12.20 10.24
N ARG A 71 0.23 12.25 9.03
CA ARG A 71 0.16 13.46 8.18
C ARG A 71 -1.27 13.79 7.78
N PRO A 72 -2.11 12.86 7.28
CA PRO A 72 -3.53 13.07 7.12
C PRO A 72 -4.25 13.51 8.39
N LYS A 73 -3.90 12.94 9.55
CA LYS A 73 -4.47 13.39 10.83
C LYS A 73 -4.18 14.87 11.08
N VAL A 74 -2.92 15.28 10.97
CA VAL A 74 -2.53 16.70 11.12
C VAL A 74 -3.25 17.58 10.11
N PHE A 75 -3.46 17.11 8.87
CA PHE A 75 -4.24 17.84 7.87
C PHE A 75 -5.69 18.06 8.31
N MET A 76 -6.35 16.99 8.79
CA MET A 76 -7.72 17.04 9.27
C MET A 76 -7.87 17.96 10.49
N ASP A 77 -6.92 17.91 11.43
CA ASP A 77 -6.90 18.78 12.61
C ASP A 77 -6.80 20.27 12.23
N LYS A 78 -6.08 20.60 11.14
CA LYS A 78 -5.94 21.97 10.61
C LYS A 78 -7.05 22.38 9.66
N SER A 79 -7.91 21.47 9.24
CA SER A 79 -8.95 21.68 8.24
C SER A 79 -10.30 21.13 8.71
N PRO A 80 -10.93 21.74 9.76
CA PRO A 80 -12.14 21.17 10.37
C PRO A 80 -13.28 20.96 9.38
N ALA A 81 -13.46 21.84 8.41
CA ALA A 81 -14.51 21.71 7.39
C ALA A 81 -14.33 20.45 6.52
N ILE A 82 -13.07 20.11 6.17
CA ILE A 82 -12.75 18.87 5.43
C ILE A 82 -12.96 17.67 6.32
N HIS A 83 -12.52 17.73 7.57
CA HIS A 83 -12.75 16.68 8.55
C HIS A 83 -14.26 16.38 8.72
N ILE A 84 -15.08 17.38 8.94
CA ILE A 84 -16.54 17.22 9.06
C ILE A 84 -17.14 16.61 7.79
N ARG A 85 -16.76 17.11 6.60
CA ARG A 85 -17.24 16.61 5.31
C ARG A 85 -16.98 15.11 5.14
N HIS A 86 -15.83 14.62 5.57
CA HIS A 86 -15.39 13.25 5.37
C HIS A 86 -15.42 12.38 6.63
N ALA A 87 -15.99 12.88 7.74
CA ALA A 87 -16.04 12.16 9.01
C ALA A 87 -16.63 10.75 8.88
N HIS A 88 -17.64 10.59 8.03
CA HIS A 88 -18.30 9.30 7.75
C HIS A 88 -17.41 8.29 7.03
N GLN A 89 -16.34 8.74 6.37
CA GLN A 89 -15.37 7.89 5.69
C GLN A 89 -14.17 7.54 6.58
N ILE A 90 -13.91 8.32 7.63
CA ILE A 90 -12.76 8.10 8.53
C ILE A 90 -13.08 6.94 9.47
N LYS A 91 -12.51 5.78 9.18
CA LYS A 91 -12.64 4.60 10.02
C LYS A 91 -11.72 4.67 11.24
N GLN A 92 -10.50 5.14 11.02
CA GLN A 92 -9.47 5.19 12.06
C GLN A 92 -8.31 6.12 11.67
N PHE A 93 -7.75 6.81 12.68
CA PHE A 93 -6.41 7.39 12.62
C PHE A 93 -5.43 6.38 13.21
N TYR A 94 -4.52 5.87 12.37
CA TYR A 94 -3.46 4.98 12.80
C TYR A 94 -2.13 5.74 12.77
N THR A 95 -1.68 6.18 13.95
CA THR A 95 -0.53 7.08 14.08
C THR A 95 0.70 6.38 14.67
N THR A 96 0.67 5.06 14.77
CA THR A 96 1.79 4.27 15.26
C THR A 96 2.96 4.35 14.26
N LEU A 97 4.13 4.69 14.77
CA LEU A 97 5.38 4.67 14.01
C LEU A 97 6.25 3.53 14.53
N PRO A 98 6.68 2.58 13.68
CA PRO A 98 7.58 1.52 14.09
C PRO A 98 8.90 2.08 14.62
N LYS A 99 9.50 1.43 15.62
CA LYS A 99 10.76 1.89 16.23
C LYS A 99 11.93 2.03 15.27
N TYR A 100 11.91 1.24 14.19
CA TYR A 100 12.92 1.28 13.12
C TYR A 100 12.61 2.32 12.02
N CYS A 101 11.51 3.05 12.13
CA CYS A 101 11.15 4.13 11.22
C CYS A 101 11.28 5.46 11.95
N PRO A 102 12.34 6.25 11.70
CA PRO A 102 12.61 7.47 12.47
C PRO A 102 11.59 8.58 12.20
N ASN A 103 11.01 8.62 11.00
CA ASN A 103 10.12 9.70 10.57
C ASN A 103 8.91 9.19 9.81
N TYR A 104 7.75 9.81 10.01
CA TYR A 104 6.55 9.55 9.21
C TYR A 104 6.74 9.80 7.71
N THR A 105 7.66 10.68 7.33
CA THR A 105 7.98 10.99 5.94
C THR A 105 8.65 9.85 5.20
N ASP A 106 9.29 8.93 5.91
CA ASP A 106 9.97 7.78 5.34
C ASP A 106 9.00 6.62 5.06
N LEU A 107 7.86 6.63 5.74
CA LEU A 107 6.83 5.60 5.62
C LEU A 107 6.00 5.82 4.35
N SER A 108 6.14 4.93 3.36
CA SER A 108 5.23 4.93 2.21
C SER A 108 3.85 4.38 2.60
N CYS A 109 2.85 4.62 1.76
CA CYS A 109 1.50 4.07 1.99
C CYS A 109 1.50 2.55 2.09
N GLY A 110 2.36 1.87 1.34
CA GLY A 110 2.50 0.41 1.38
C GLY A 110 3.04 -0.11 2.70
N HIS A 111 4.10 0.51 3.24
CA HIS A 111 4.63 0.16 4.57
C HIS A 111 3.57 0.38 5.64
N PHE A 112 2.88 1.51 5.58
CA PHE A 112 1.80 1.86 6.49
C PHE A 112 0.68 0.81 6.47
N ALA A 113 0.21 0.43 5.28
CA ALA A 113 -0.86 -0.56 5.11
C ALA A 113 -0.44 -1.93 5.67
N ALA A 114 0.78 -2.38 5.37
CA ALA A 114 1.30 -3.66 5.85
C ALA A 114 1.47 -3.69 7.37
N HIS A 115 2.05 -2.63 7.94
CA HIS A 115 2.22 -2.51 9.39
C HIS A 115 0.86 -2.43 10.11
N TYR A 116 -0.08 -1.63 9.59
CA TYR A 116 -1.44 -1.54 10.11
C TYR A 116 -2.14 -2.91 10.10
N ALA A 117 -2.08 -3.60 8.96
CA ALA A 117 -2.70 -4.91 8.81
C ALA A 117 -2.13 -5.94 9.79
N ALA A 118 -0.80 -6.04 9.87
CA ALA A 118 -0.12 -6.99 10.74
C ALA A 118 -0.40 -6.71 12.22
N SER A 119 -0.34 -5.44 12.64
CA SER A 119 -0.58 -5.03 14.03
C SER A 119 -2.03 -5.21 14.46
N THR A 120 -2.98 -4.85 13.60
CA THR A 120 -4.40 -4.77 13.94
C THR A 120 -5.09 -6.11 13.83
N PHE A 121 -4.87 -6.82 12.72
CA PHE A 121 -5.61 -8.07 12.43
C PHE A 121 -4.83 -9.31 12.82
N LYS A 122 -3.51 -9.20 13.02
CA LYS A 122 -2.60 -10.34 13.31
C LYS A 122 -2.90 -11.52 12.38
N PRO A 123 -2.85 -11.30 11.05
CA PRO A 123 -3.23 -12.31 10.08
C PRO A 123 -2.18 -13.41 9.99
N ASP A 124 -2.59 -14.57 9.48
CA ASP A 124 -1.67 -15.66 9.16
C ASP A 124 -0.89 -15.33 7.87
N GLU A 125 -1.55 -14.65 6.91
CA GLU A 125 -0.94 -14.26 5.65
C GLU A 125 -1.32 -12.82 5.26
N ILE A 126 -0.35 -12.07 4.73
CA ILE A 126 -0.53 -10.77 4.05
C ILE A 126 -0.03 -10.92 2.63
N HIS A 127 -0.90 -10.71 1.66
CA HIS A 127 -0.57 -10.71 0.24
C HIS A 127 -0.39 -9.27 -0.25
N LEU A 128 0.71 -9.01 -0.97
CA LEU A 128 1.09 -7.70 -1.47
C LEU A 128 1.10 -7.68 -3.00
N TYR A 129 0.27 -6.82 -3.60
CA TYR A 129 0.16 -6.59 -5.05
C TYR A 129 0.48 -5.15 -5.38
N GLY A 130 1.27 -4.89 -6.41
CA GLY A 130 1.66 -3.52 -6.78
C GLY A 130 2.75 -2.92 -5.90
N PHE A 131 3.67 -3.75 -5.42
CA PHE A 131 4.80 -3.35 -4.59
C PHE A 131 6.12 -3.51 -5.36
N ASP A 132 6.15 -3.05 -6.59
CA ASP A 132 7.21 -3.24 -7.58
C ASP A 132 8.58 -2.78 -7.08
N SER A 133 8.63 -1.73 -6.24
CA SER A 133 9.86 -1.20 -5.64
C SER A 133 10.57 -2.16 -4.68
N ILE A 134 9.91 -3.23 -4.24
CA ILE A 134 10.56 -4.31 -3.47
C ILE A 134 11.52 -5.11 -4.35
N PHE A 135 11.25 -5.19 -5.64
CA PHE A 135 11.98 -6.00 -6.60
C PHE A 135 12.92 -5.16 -7.46
N ASP A 136 12.40 -4.14 -8.12
CA ASP A 136 13.10 -3.31 -9.07
C ASP A 136 13.16 -1.85 -8.63
N PHE A 137 13.97 -1.03 -9.31
CA PHE A 137 13.99 0.42 -9.12
C PHE A 137 12.79 1.12 -9.76
N ASN A 138 11.66 0.43 -9.90
CA ASN A 138 10.46 1.00 -10.44
C ASN A 138 9.63 1.65 -9.34
N LEU A 139 9.49 2.98 -9.42
CA LEU A 139 8.68 3.78 -8.50
C LEU A 139 7.40 4.31 -9.18
N ARG A 140 7.04 3.78 -10.36
CA ARG A 140 5.78 4.14 -10.99
C ARG A 140 4.61 3.81 -10.08
N SER A 141 3.62 4.69 -10.09
CA SER A 141 2.43 4.57 -9.29
C SER A 141 1.23 5.07 -10.09
N SER A 142 0.10 4.39 -9.99
CA SER A 142 -1.16 4.87 -10.56
C SER A 142 -1.56 6.25 -10.05
N SER A 143 -1.07 6.66 -8.88
CA SER A 143 -1.29 7.99 -8.33
C SER A 143 -0.43 9.10 -8.96
N ASP A 144 0.57 8.76 -9.79
CA ASP A 144 1.40 9.76 -10.49
C ASP A 144 0.63 10.58 -11.53
N PHE A 145 -0.54 10.11 -11.94
CA PHE A 145 -1.44 10.81 -12.86
C PHE A 145 -1.88 12.20 -12.35
N PHE A 146 -2.09 12.34 -11.05
CA PHE A 146 -2.60 13.57 -10.44
C PHE A 146 -1.68 14.13 -9.35
N MET A 147 -0.69 13.36 -8.93
CA MET A 147 0.31 13.81 -7.96
C MET A 147 1.66 13.91 -8.65
N HIS A 148 1.98 15.09 -9.20
CA HIS A 148 3.32 15.37 -9.68
C HIS A 148 4.33 15.07 -8.56
N SER A 149 5.02 13.97 -8.68
CA SER A 149 6.11 13.61 -7.78
C SER A 149 7.42 13.78 -8.55
N ASP A 150 8.33 14.56 -8.00
CA ASP A 150 9.71 14.67 -8.49
C ASP A 150 10.46 13.37 -8.14
N ARG A 151 10.07 12.28 -8.83
CA ARG A 151 10.62 10.95 -8.54
C ARG A 151 11.91 10.67 -9.29
N GLU A 152 12.17 11.38 -10.38
CA GLU A 152 13.29 11.05 -11.27
C GLU A 152 14.65 11.18 -10.60
N ASN A 153 14.86 12.17 -9.71
CA ASN A 153 16.15 12.46 -9.12
C ASN A 153 16.38 11.87 -7.72
N MET A 154 15.35 11.44 -7.00
CA MET A 154 15.45 10.95 -5.62
C MET A 154 15.20 9.45 -5.46
N ASN A 155 14.86 8.76 -6.52
CA ASN A 155 14.32 7.43 -6.49
C ASN A 155 15.26 6.38 -5.88
N ASN A 156 16.50 6.32 -6.35
CA ASN A 156 17.44 5.29 -5.93
C ASN A 156 17.87 5.44 -4.48
N TYR A 157 18.11 6.69 -4.03
CA TYR A 157 18.50 6.96 -2.65
C TYR A 157 17.38 6.60 -1.68
N ARG A 158 16.16 7.13 -1.91
CA ARG A 158 15.02 6.90 -1.03
C ARG A 158 14.63 5.43 -0.98
N LEU A 159 14.67 4.75 -2.12
CA LEU A 159 14.37 3.33 -2.22
C LEU A 159 15.39 2.50 -1.42
N SER A 160 16.67 2.74 -1.63
CA SER A 160 17.73 1.94 -1.01
C SER A 160 17.92 2.25 0.48
N ASN A 161 17.81 3.52 0.88
CA ASN A 161 18.15 3.93 2.25
C ASN A 161 16.94 4.02 3.19
N ASN A 162 15.73 4.21 2.67
CA ASN A 162 14.55 4.36 3.49
C ASN A 162 13.57 3.18 3.31
N TRP A 163 13.09 2.93 2.10
CA TRP A 163 11.97 2.01 1.89
C TRP A 163 12.35 0.53 2.03
N ARG A 164 13.48 0.12 1.46
CA ARG A 164 13.93 -1.29 1.56
C ARG A 164 14.28 -1.70 2.98
N PRO A 165 14.99 -0.88 3.78
CA PRO A 165 15.20 -1.16 5.20
C PRO A 165 13.89 -1.25 6.01
N LEU A 166 12.88 -0.44 5.69
CA LEU A 166 11.58 -0.50 6.36
C LEU A 166 10.86 -1.81 6.10
N TRP A 167 10.91 -2.35 4.87
CA TRP A 167 10.37 -3.68 4.58
C TRP A 167 11.07 -4.75 5.41
N THR A 168 12.39 -4.74 5.49
CA THR A 168 13.16 -5.65 6.37
C THR A 168 12.70 -5.53 7.84
N GLY A 169 12.48 -4.30 8.31
CA GLY A 169 11.97 -4.03 9.66
C GLY A 169 10.59 -4.63 9.89
N ILE A 170 9.65 -4.41 9.00
CA ILE A 170 8.28 -4.94 9.08
C ILE A 170 8.30 -6.48 9.11
N TRP A 171 9.02 -7.11 8.20
CA TRP A 171 9.09 -8.58 8.14
C TRP A 171 9.73 -9.19 9.39
N ASN A 172 10.73 -8.52 9.97
CA ASN A 172 11.35 -8.95 11.22
C ASN A 172 10.47 -8.73 12.46
N GLU A 173 9.65 -7.68 12.47
CA GLU A 173 8.70 -7.41 13.55
C GLU A 173 7.57 -8.45 13.56
N PHE A 174 7.05 -8.82 12.39
CA PHE A 174 5.90 -9.70 12.25
C PHE A 174 6.27 -11.10 11.73
N LYS A 175 7.22 -11.75 12.40
CA LYS A 175 7.74 -13.08 11.99
C LYS A 175 6.68 -14.18 11.93
N ASN A 176 5.59 -14.05 12.68
CA ASN A 176 4.50 -15.02 12.70
C ASN A 176 3.46 -14.78 11.59
N THR A 177 3.59 -13.72 10.83
CA THR A 177 2.79 -13.42 9.65
C THR A 177 3.58 -13.75 8.40
N LYS A 178 3.03 -14.55 7.51
CA LYS A 178 3.60 -14.82 6.19
C LYS A 178 3.29 -13.67 5.24
N PHE A 179 4.31 -13.09 4.64
CA PHE A 179 4.17 -12.08 3.59
C PHE A 179 4.33 -12.73 2.23
N VAL A 180 3.30 -12.67 1.40
CA VAL A 180 3.27 -13.26 0.07
C VAL A 180 3.31 -12.13 -0.95
N LEU A 181 4.42 -12.03 -1.66
CA LEU A 181 4.67 -11.00 -2.66
C LEU A 181 4.29 -11.51 -4.03
N HIS A 182 3.57 -10.73 -4.82
CA HIS A 182 3.11 -11.10 -6.15
C HIS A 182 3.87 -10.30 -7.20
N TYR A 183 4.74 -10.98 -7.96
CA TYR A 183 5.58 -10.33 -8.98
C TYR A 183 5.93 -11.27 -10.13
N PHE A 184 6.77 -10.85 -11.07
CA PHE A 184 7.16 -11.66 -12.24
C PHE A 184 8.57 -12.25 -12.16
N HIS A 185 9.31 -12.00 -11.06
CA HIS A 185 10.55 -12.71 -10.70
C HIS A 185 10.70 -12.82 -9.18
N LYS A 186 11.70 -13.57 -8.72
CA LYS A 186 11.88 -13.89 -7.29
C LYS A 186 12.87 -12.98 -6.56
N ASP A 187 13.57 -12.11 -7.27
CA ASP A 187 14.69 -11.34 -6.72
C ASP A 187 14.18 -10.21 -5.83
N VAL A 188 13.97 -10.52 -4.55
CA VAL A 188 13.56 -9.57 -3.52
C VAL A 188 14.79 -8.80 -3.07
N ALA A 189 14.81 -7.49 -3.35
CA ALA A 189 15.96 -6.66 -3.01
C ALA A 189 16.17 -6.40 -1.50
N PRO A 190 15.11 -6.18 -0.67
CA PRO A 190 15.30 -6.08 0.77
C PRO A 190 15.68 -7.43 1.40
N LYS A 191 16.55 -7.40 2.40
CA LYS A 191 16.85 -8.59 3.20
C LYS A 191 15.59 -9.09 3.90
N HIS A 192 15.33 -10.41 3.81
CA HIS A 192 14.14 -11.03 4.39
C HIS A 192 14.44 -12.38 5.05
N GLY A 193 13.53 -12.86 5.89
CA GLY A 193 13.53 -14.19 6.50
C GLY A 193 12.58 -15.14 5.76
N ASP A 194 12.34 -16.31 6.40
CA ASP A 194 11.52 -17.39 5.86
C ASP A 194 10.01 -17.07 5.82
N ASN A 195 9.61 -15.99 6.47
CA ASN A 195 8.22 -15.51 6.44
C ASN A 195 7.88 -14.67 5.20
N VAL A 196 8.77 -14.57 4.22
CA VAL A 196 8.53 -13.89 2.93
C VAL A 196 8.59 -14.90 1.81
N GLU A 197 7.55 -14.94 1.00
CA GLU A 197 7.44 -15.81 -0.19
C GLU A 197 7.06 -15.00 -1.41
N VAL A 198 7.54 -15.39 -2.58
CA VAL A 198 7.17 -14.77 -3.85
C VAL A 198 6.38 -15.73 -4.71
N VAL A 199 5.18 -15.30 -5.11
CA VAL A 199 4.40 -15.95 -6.18
C VAL A 199 4.78 -15.30 -7.50
N VAL A 200 5.35 -16.10 -8.40
CA VAL A 200 5.87 -15.61 -9.68
C VAL A 200 4.85 -15.81 -10.79
N TYR A 201 4.58 -14.73 -11.52
CA TYR A 201 3.70 -14.69 -12.68
C TYR A 201 4.50 -14.48 -13.97
N LYS A 202 3.94 -14.88 -15.09
CA LYS A 202 4.49 -14.48 -16.41
C LYS A 202 4.25 -12.99 -16.61
N LYS A 203 5.26 -12.25 -17.06
CA LYS A 203 5.20 -10.80 -17.26
C LYS A 203 4.11 -10.40 -18.27
N GLU A 204 3.89 -11.22 -19.29
CA GLU A 204 2.85 -11.01 -20.31
C GLU A 204 1.44 -11.04 -19.72
N MET A 205 1.24 -11.81 -18.64
CA MET A 205 -0.05 -11.89 -17.93
C MET A 205 -0.44 -10.54 -17.34
N MET A 206 0.51 -9.75 -16.85
CA MET A 206 0.24 -8.42 -16.30
C MET A 206 -0.38 -7.50 -17.35
N LYS A 207 0.18 -7.51 -18.58
CA LYS A 207 -0.34 -6.72 -19.71
C LYS A 207 -1.77 -7.14 -20.07
N LYS A 208 -2.03 -8.45 -20.15
CA LYS A 208 -3.36 -8.97 -20.43
C LYS A 208 -4.38 -8.51 -19.37
N LEU A 209 -4.06 -8.67 -18.09
CA LEU A 209 -4.94 -8.29 -16.98
C LEU A 209 -5.15 -6.78 -16.85
N SER A 210 -4.25 -5.95 -17.40
CA SER A 210 -4.44 -4.49 -17.46
C SER A 210 -5.40 -4.06 -18.56
N SER A 211 -5.45 -4.79 -19.69
CA SER A 211 -6.31 -4.47 -20.84
C SER A 211 -7.74 -5.01 -20.69
N ASP A 212 -7.98 -6.00 -19.85
CA ASP A 212 -9.33 -6.59 -19.64
C ASP A 212 -10.28 -5.68 -18.82
N GLY A 213 -9.97 -4.40 -18.66
CA GLY A 213 -10.75 -3.41 -17.90
C GLY A 213 -11.04 -2.10 -18.64
N GLU A 214 -10.74 -2.03 -19.96
CA GLU A 214 -11.12 -0.90 -20.82
C GLU A 214 -12.41 -1.19 -21.60
#